data_1c7c981b977a28eea34afa90539c94a8
#
_entry.id   1c7c981b977a28eea34afa90539c94a8
#
_cell.length_a   1.000
_cell.length_b   1.000
_cell.length_c   1.000
_cell.angle_alpha   90.00
_cell.angle_beta   90.00
_cell.angle_gamma   90.00
#
_symmetry.space_group_name_H-M   'P 1'
#
loop_
_entity.id
_entity.type
_entity.pdbx_description
1 polymer ?
#
loop_
_entity_poly.entity_id
_entity_poly.type
_entity_poly.pdbx_seq_one_letter_code
_entity_poly.pdbx_strand_id
1 'polypeptide(L)'
;MHTQQEKQKKAWWPFVLAALMFGTMLALGRKIQFSGDVHASYTHNTFDDFAWTDPAVFAAAAVGAFVLLLAVDRLYDAFTQPLKRKAFDKKLFAICFAVLCLCWLPFFLKDFPGSVLGDSFGSIQQALGDAAFSNHFPVVYTLFVGIFLKIGAAMGSLTGGVFLYSLTQYVLLAAAYAYFLTWLDSKGVRRWYIIASLLFFAIPQTFAMQAVVMWKDPLFTAFLLLLTMQLADAAQSQGKLLCNQTFLVKWVLLLLGIIFFRNNGLYIAAGLLVLLPIVYRRQAKRVCLATLSVIVASCIVTGPIYTACGVEKDSVVESLGVPIQQMAYVVTHDGEMNDTEREAVTSLLPEEEYKRVYTPCLVDSIKWDYGHFDDYYLEHNTVHLLKCWGTMCLKNFPLYVKAYCLETFGYWKIGARNGYGDMVAGISEGEGWDVYDLHTTDVLQRLPGGAWLSAVQDKLQIHFSIGTLFALWVLGLALLLRRKAYPFALVLAPGALLWLTLMLAAPVAFGVRYAYLLLAGFPLIPVVPVLAGNKNQQEENNHGIF
;
A
#
# COMPACT_ATOMS: atom_id res chain seq x y z
N MET A 1 -49.39 19.92 6.15
CA MET A 1 -48.56 19.47 7.26
C MET A 1 -47.16 19.22 6.71
N HIS A 2 -46.25 20.18 6.85
CA HIS A 2 -44.86 20.03 6.49
C HIS A 2 -44.17 19.18 7.57
N THR A 3 -43.93 17.91 7.29
CA THR A 3 -43.03 17.10 8.08
C THR A 3 -41.61 17.65 7.87
N GLN A 4 -41.14 18.41 8.84
CA GLN A 4 -39.70 18.76 8.95
C GLN A 4 -38.93 17.46 9.09
N GLN A 5 -38.35 17.00 7.99
CA GLN A 5 -37.30 15.97 8.04
C GLN A 5 -36.18 16.49 8.95
N GLU A 6 -35.97 15.83 10.06
CA GLU A 6 -34.77 16.04 10.87
C GLU A 6 -33.52 15.69 10.02
N LYS A 7 -32.95 16.69 9.35
CA LYS A 7 -31.66 16.54 8.70
C LYS A 7 -30.67 16.05 9.75
N GLN A 8 -30.30 14.80 9.65
CA GLN A 8 -29.30 14.19 10.55
C GLN A 8 -28.10 15.13 10.67
N LYS A 9 -27.88 15.71 11.86
CA LYS A 9 -26.81 16.69 12.07
C LYS A 9 -25.47 16.07 11.71
N LYS A 10 -24.80 16.64 10.71
CA LYS A 10 -23.47 16.23 10.27
C LYS A 10 -22.47 16.43 11.42
N ALA A 11 -21.58 15.47 11.65
CA ALA A 11 -20.55 15.57 12.69
C ALA A 11 -19.44 16.55 12.27
N TRP A 12 -18.92 17.35 13.18
CA TRP A 12 -17.83 18.30 12.90
C TRP A 12 -16.43 17.69 13.12
N TRP A 13 -16.30 16.81 14.11
CA TRP A 13 -15.02 16.25 14.53
C TRP A 13 -14.20 15.59 13.41
N PRO A 14 -14.77 14.89 12.38
CA PRO A 14 -13.96 14.32 11.32
C PRO A 14 -13.26 15.37 10.47
N PHE A 15 -13.93 16.51 10.25
CA PHE A 15 -13.31 17.61 9.50
C PHE A 15 -12.26 18.33 10.32
N VAL A 16 -12.44 18.46 11.62
CA VAL A 16 -11.41 19.02 12.51
C VAL A 16 -10.17 18.13 12.49
N LEU A 17 -10.33 16.81 12.67
CA LEU A 17 -9.20 15.87 12.64
C LEU A 17 -8.49 15.86 11.26
N ALA A 18 -9.24 15.82 10.17
CA ALA A 18 -8.67 15.86 8.82
C ALA A 18 -7.96 17.20 8.57
N ALA A 19 -8.52 18.31 9.00
CA ALA A 19 -7.90 19.63 8.87
C ALA A 19 -6.58 19.74 9.67
N LEU A 20 -6.55 19.24 10.91
CA LEU A 20 -5.32 19.15 11.70
C LEU A 20 -4.28 18.27 11.01
N MET A 21 -4.70 17.12 10.47
CA MET A 21 -3.82 16.22 9.73
C MET A 21 -3.25 16.90 8.47
N PHE A 22 -4.07 17.55 7.66
CA PHE A 22 -3.61 18.31 6.49
C PHE A 22 -2.72 19.48 6.89
N GLY A 23 -3.04 20.17 7.99
CA GLY A 23 -2.18 21.20 8.56
C GLY A 23 -0.79 20.67 8.90
N THR A 24 -0.72 19.49 9.55
CA THR A 24 0.54 18.80 9.86
C THR A 24 1.29 18.40 8.59
N MET A 25 0.61 17.77 7.62
CA MET A 25 1.21 17.36 6.35
C MET A 25 1.82 18.54 5.59
N LEU A 26 1.16 19.68 5.58
CA LEU A 26 1.65 20.90 4.91
C LEU A 26 2.75 21.58 5.71
N ALA A 27 2.58 21.75 7.03
CA ALA A 27 3.56 22.44 7.89
C ALA A 27 4.89 21.68 7.99
N LEU A 28 4.87 20.35 8.18
CA LEU A 28 6.06 19.53 8.20
C LEU A 28 6.60 19.26 6.80
N GLY A 29 5.69 19.00 5.83
CA GLY A 29 6.07 18.70 4.47
C GLY A 29 6.87 19.82 3.80
N ARG A 30 6.59 21.10 4.10
CA ARG A 30 7.36 22.24 3.56
C ARG A 30 8.82 22.28 4.03
N LYS A 31 9.09 21.69 5.20
CA LYS A 31 10.44 21.65 5.77
C LYS A 31 11.33 20.56 5.18
N ILE A 32 10.75 19.63 4.46
CA ILE A 32 11.51 18.56 3.84
C ILE A 32 11.97 19.01 2.47
N GLN A 33 13.29 19.14 2.33
CA GLN A 33 13.97 19.42 1.07
C GLN A 33 14.37 18.08 0.44
N PHE A 34 13.95 17.84 -0.79
CA PHE A 34 14.36 16.67 -1.57
C PHE A 34 14.45 17.03 -3.05
N SER A 35 15.42 16.44 -3.74
CA SER A 35 15.72 16.81 -5.12
C SER A 35 14.71 16.28 -6.14
N GLY A 36 13.99 15.21 -5.81
CA GLY A 36 13.19 14.46 -6.77
C GLY A 36 14.01 13.64 -7.78
N ASP A 37 15.34 13.80 -7.79
CA ASP A 37 16.25 12.97 -8.56
C ASP A 37 16.31 11.57 -7.94
N VAL A 38 16.21 10.55 -8.79
CA VAL A 38 16.20 9.15 -8.39
C VAL A 38 17.42 8.79 -7.55
N HIS A 39 18.60 9.23 -7.96
CA HIS A 39 19.85 8.91 -7.28
C HIS A 39 20.12 9.79 -6.05
N ALA A 40 19.76 11.06 -6.10
CA ALA A 40 19.96 11.99 -4.99
C ALA A 40 18.86 11.90 -3.92
N SER A 41 17.70 11.31 -4.23
CA SER A 41 16.54 11.30 -3.33
C SER A 41 16.73 10.48 -2.06
N TYR A 42 17.71 9.60 -2.00
CA TYR A 42 18.04 8.86 -0.77
C TYR A 42 19.07 9.56 0.10
N THR A 43 20.05 10.22 -0.49
CA THR A 43 21.24 10.73 0.21
C THR A 43 21.19 12.21 0.55
N HIS A 44 20.40 13.00 -0.18
CA HIS A 44 20.39 14.47 -0.07
C HIS A 44 19.10 15.06 0.50
N ASN A 45 18.28 14.23 1.18
CA ASN A 45 17.09 14.74 1.83
C ASN A 45 17.43 15.36 3.17
N THR A 46 16.95 16.57 3.39
CA THR A 46 17.16 17.30 4.65
C THR A 46 15.85 17.82 5.20
N PHE A 47 15.84 18.10 6.50
CA PHE A 47 14.71 18.71 7.19
C PHE A 47 15.15 20.05 7.77
N ASP A 48 14.52 21.13 7.35
CA ASP A 48 14.82 22.48 7.86
C ASP A 48 14.48 22.59 9.35
N ASP A 49 15.26 23.37 10.07
CA ASP A 49 15.04 23.59 11.50
C ASP A 49 13.67 24.17 11.81
N PHE A 50 13.15 23.82 12.99
CA PHE A 50 11.90 24.39 13.48
C PHE A 50 12.04 25.89 13.73
N ALA A 51 11.06 26.67 13.29
CA ALA A 51 11.01 28.11 13.44
C ALA A 51 9.81 28.53 14.30
N TRP A 52 9.92 29.66 14.97
CA TRP A 52 8.82 30.22 15.78
C TRP A 52 7.56 30.52 14.95
N THR A 53 7.68 30.63 13.61
CA THR A 53 6.56 30.81 12.67
C THR A 53 5.81 29.53 12.34
N ASP A 54 6.34 28.34 12.64
CA ASP A 54 5.74 27.05 12.26
C ASP A 54 4.34 26.83 12.85
N PRO A 55 4.06 27.18 14.11
CA PRO A 55 2.69 27.08 14.63
C PRO A 55 1.68 27.94 13.87
N ALA A 56 2.08 29.13 13.40
CA ALA A 56 1.21 29.99 12.61
C ALA A 56 0.92 29.39 11.21
N VAL A 57 1.94 28.80 10.58
CA VAL A 57 1.77 28.08 9.30
C VAL A 57 0.89 26.86 9.46
N PHE A 58 1.09 26.08 10.50
CA PHE A 58 0.22 24.95 10.82
C PHE A 58 -1.23 25.39 11.00
N ALA A 59 -1.48 26.42 11.80
CA ALA A 59 -2.82 26.94 12.04
C ALA A 59 -3.48 27.45 10.76
N ALA A 60 -2.75 28.22 9.94
CA ALA A 60 -3.24 28.72 8.66
C ALA A 60 -3.56 27.57 7.69
N ALA A 61 -2.69 26.57 7.58
CA ALA A 61 -2.89 25.38 6.74
C ALA A 61 -4.09 24.55 7.22
N ALA A 62 -4.24 24.35 8.54
CA ALA A 62 -5.38 23.62 9.10
C ALA A 62 -6.70 24.37 8.86
N VAL A 63 -6.74 25.70 9.04
CA VAL A 63 -7.94 26.50 8.73
C VAL A 63 -8.26 26.45 7.23
N GLY A 64 -7.26 26.60 6.36
CA GLY A 64 -7.43 26.51 4.91
C GLY A 64 -7.97 25.14 4.49
N ALA A 65 -7.42 24.05 5.04
CA ALA A 65 -7.89 22.70 4.81
C ALA A 65 -9.32 22.50 5.31
N PHE A 66 -9.68 23.05 6.47
CA PHE A 66 -11.05 22.97 6.98
C PHE A 66 -12.05 23.67 6.07
N VAL A 67 -11.71 24.86 5.57
CA VAL A 67 -12.54 25.60 4.59
C VAL A 67 -12.69 24.82 3.29
N LEU A 68 -11.58 24.22 2.80
CA LEU A 68 -11.61 23.36 1.61
C LEU A 68 -12.52 22.14 1.82
N LEU A 69 -12.43 21.48 2.96
CA LEU A 69 -13.30 20.35 3.33
C LEU A 69 -14.78 20.75 3.32
N LEU A 70 -15.12 21.95 3.82
CA LEU A 70 -16.47 22.49 3.78
C LEU A 70 -16.94 22.76 2.35
N ALA A 71 -16.08 23.33 1.51
CA ALA A 71 -16.37 23.58 0.10
C ALA A 71 -16.63 22.25 -0.64
N VAL A 72 -15.78 21.25 -0.45
CA VAL A 72 -15.95 19.90 -1.03
C VAL A 72 -17.24 19.24 -0.54
N ASP A 73 -17.60 19.36 0.75
CA ASP A 73 -18.85 18.81 1.28
C ASP A 73 -20.09 19.46 0.64
N ARG A 74 -20.04 20.79 0.39
CA ARG A 74 -21.13 21.50 -0.30
C ARG A 74 -21.22 21.13 -1.78
N LEU A 75 -20.08 21.07 -2.48
CA LEU A 75 -20.02 20.64 -3.88
C LEU A 75 -20.57 19.21 -4.02
N TYR A 76 -20.19 18.34 -3.10
CA TYR A 76 -20.71 16.98 -3.07
C TYR A 76 -22.23 16.96 -2.95
N ASP A 77 -22.83 17.70 -2.01
CA ASP A 77 -24.30 17.79 -1.85
C ASP A 77 -24.99 18.36 -3.11
N ALA A 78 -24.33 19.30 -3.81
CA ALA A 78 -24.89 19.94 -5.00
C ALA A 78 -24.84 19.05 -6.26
N PHE A 79 -23.79 18.24 -6.41
CA PHE A 79 -23.54 17.49 -7.66
C PHE A 79 -23.82 15.99 -7.57
N THR A 80 -24.09 15.45 -6.37
CA THR A 80 -24.37 14.02 -6.21
C THR A 80 -25.77 13.69 -6.70
N GLN A 81 -25.84 12.79 -7.68
CA GLN A 81 -27.08 12.24 -8.18
C GLN A 81 -27.21 10.76 -7.78
N PRO A 82 -28.43 10.26 -7.55
CA PRO A 82 -28.66 8.85 -7.25
C PRO A 82 -28.14 7.94 -8.35
N LEU A 83 -27.41 6.91 -7.95
CA LEU A 83 -26.90 5.90 -8.86
C LEU A 83 -27.94 4.79 -9.02
N LYS A 84 -28.27 4.42 -10.26
CA LYS A 84 -29.16 3.29 -10.56
C LYS A 84 -28.33 2.03 -10.77
N ARG A 85 -28.55 1.01 -9.95
CA ARG A 85 -27.89 -0.29 -10.12
C ARG A 85 -28.20 -0.91 -11.47
N LYS A 86 -27.22 -1.58 -12.05
CA LYS A 86 -27.31 -2.35 -13.30
C LYS A 86 -26.86 -3.78 -13.07
N ALA A 87 -27.20 -4.67 -14.01
CA ALA A 87 -26.60 -5.98 -14.07
C ALA A 87 -25.10 -5.88 -14.42
N PHE A 88 -24.34 -6.88 -14.04
CA PHE A 88 -22.93 -6.99 -14.42
C PHE A 88 -22.81 -7.18 -15.95
N ASP A 89 -22.13 -6.26 -16.62
CA ASP A 89 -21.97 -6.28 -18.08
C ASP A 89 -20.72 -7.07 -18.49
N LYS A 90 -20.92 -8.33 -18.89
CA LYS A 90 -19.83 -9.22 -19.34
C LYS A 90 -19.09 -8.68 -20.58
N LYS A 91 -19.77 -7.91 -21.44
CA LYS A 91 -19.13 -7.30 -22.62
C LYS A 91 -18.19 -6.17 -22.20
N LEU A 92 -18.64 -5.32 -21.27
CA LEU A 92 -17.79 -4.28 -20.71
C LEU A 92 -16.56 -4.88 -20.01
N PHE A 93 -16.73 -5.96 -19.25
CA PHE A 93 -15.61 -6.69 -18.65
C PHE A 93 -14.60 -7.14 -19.72
N ALA A 94 -15.06 -7.80 -20.79
CA ALA A 94 -14.18 -8.28 -21.83
C ALA A 94 -13.46 -7.14 -22.57
N ILE A 95 -14.15 -6.01 -22.80
CA ILE A 95 -13.55 -4.81 -23.41
C ILE A 95 -12.48 -4.22 -22.49
N CYS A 96 -12.79 -3.99 -21.22
CA CYS A 96 -11.81 -3.45 -20.25
C CYS A 96 -10.59 -4.36 -20.11
N PHE A 97 -10.80 -5.68 -20.01
CA PHE A 97 -9.73 -6.67 -19.94
C PHE A 97 -8.84 -6.61 -21.18
N ALA A 98 -9.44 -6.66 -22.38
CA ALA A 98 -8.68 -6.60 -23.64
C ALA A 98 -7.89 -5.29 -23.78
N VAL A 99 -8.49 -4.15 -23.43
CA VAL A 99 -7.81 -2.84 -23.48
C VAL A 99 -6.62 -2.81 -22.53
N LEU A 100 -6.76 -3.28 -21.29
CA LEU A 100 -5.65 -3.34 -20.34
C LEU A 100 -4.54 -4.26 -20.85
N CYS A 101 -4.89 -5.46 -21.33
CA CYS A 101 -3.92 -6.37 -21.90
C CYS A 101 -3.20 -5.75 -23.13
N LEU A 102 -3.90 -5.07 -24.02
CA LEU A 102 -3.27 -4.44 -25.18
C LEU A 102 -2.38 -3.25 -24.81
N CYS A 103 -2.81 -2.43 -23.85
CA CYS A 103 -2.02 -1.26 -23.42
C CYS A 103 -0.77 -1.65 -22.63
N TRP A 104 -0.82 -2.74 -21.85
CA TRP A 104 0.33 -3.21 -21.07
C TRP A 104 1.28 -4.12 -21.84
N LEU A 105 0.82 -4.72 -22.96
CA LEU A 105 1.61 -5.64 -23.78
C LEU A 105 2.98 -5.07 -24.21
N PRO A 106 3.08 -3.80 -24.65
CA PRO A 106 4.38 -3.24 -25.02
C PRO A 106 5.40 -3.23 -23.88
N PHE A 107 4.96 -3.00 -22.63
CA PHE A 107 5.83 -3.08 -21.45
C PHE A 107 6.29 -4.51 -21.17
N PHE A 108 5.38 -5.47 -21.30
CA PHE A 108 5.72 -6.88 -21.13
C PHE A 108 6.71 -7.38 -22.20
N LEU A 109 6.56 -6.92 -23.44
CA LEU A 109 7.47 -7.27 -24.54
C LEU A 109 8.84 -6.58 -24.39
N LYS A 110 8.88 -5.38 -23.84
CA LYS A 110 10.13 -4.66 -23.58
C LYS A 110 10.94 -5.34 -22.46
N ASP A 111 10.27 -5.80 -21.42
CA ASP A 111 10.89 -6.40 -20.25
C ASP A 111 10.74 -7.93 -20.21
N PHE A 112 10.71 -8.58 -21.39
CA PHE A 112 10.59 -10.04 -21.48
C PHE A 112 11.78 -10.73 -20.77
N PRO A 113 11.54 -11.77 -19.98
CA PRO A 113 10.32 -12.55 -19.71
C PRO A 113 9.44 -11.99 -18.58
N GLY A 114 9.76 -10.86 -18.03
CA GLY A 114 9.21 -10.18 -16.88
C GLY A 114 10.32 -9.58 -16.05
N SER A 115 9.98 -8.76 -15.06
CA SER A 115 10.96 -8.09 -14.21
C SER A 115 11.27 -8.92 -12.96
N VAL A 116 12.55 -9.16 -12.69
CA VAL A 116 13.08 -9.91 -11.54
C VAL A 116 14.10 -9.04 -10.82
N LEU A 117 13.78 -8.59 -9.62
CA LEU A 117 14.52 -7.55 -8.92
C LEU A 117 14.59 -7.87 -7.42
N GLY A 118 15.71 -7.61 -6.77
CA GLY A 118 15.85 -7.67 -5.31
C GLY A 118 15.10 -8.82 -4.63
N ASP A 119 13.98 -8.51 -3.98
CA ASP A 119 13.13 -9.49 -3.27
C ASP A 119 12.72 -10.71 -4.12
N SER A 120 12.70 -10.60 -5.46
CA SER A 120 12.37 -11.73 -6.34
C SER A 120 13.42 -12.83 -6.25
N PHE A 121 14.70 -12.47 -6.13
CA PHE A 121 15.80 -13.44 -6.06
C PHE A 121 15.73 -14.28 -4.80
N GLY A 122 15.42 -13.68 -3.65
CA GLY A 122 15.18 -14.44 -2.42
C GLY A 122 14.06 -15.47 -2.56
N SER A 123 12.97 -15.11 -3.26
CA SER A 123 11.92 -16.07 -3.57
C SER A 123 12.36 -17.14 -4.56
N ILE A 124 13.19 -16.82 -5.56
CA ILE A 124 13.74 -17.77 -6.53
C ILE A 124 14.69 -18.76 -5.84
N GLN A 125 15.64 -18.27 -5.05
CA GLN A 125 16.61 -19.08 -4.31
C GLN A 125 15.90 -20.10 -3.41
N GLN A 126 14.92 -19.66 -2.62
CA GLN A 126 14.15 -20.55 -1.76
C GLN A 126 13.29 -21.53 -2.57
N ALA A 127 12.68 -21.11 -3.67
CA ALA A 127 11.82 -21.97 -4.50
C ALA A 127 12.59 -23.06 -5.25
N LEU A 128 13.85 -22.78 -5.63
CA LEU A 128 14.74 -23.73 -6.30
C LEU A 128 15.52 -24.61 -5.30
N GLY A 129 15.58 -24.23 -4.02
CA GLY A 129 16.29 -24.97 -2.97
C GLY A 129 17.73 -24.52 -2.76
N ASP A 130 18.12 -23.38 -3.34
CA ASP A 130 19.46 -22.78 -3.20
C ASP A 130 19.64 -22.07 -1.85
N ALA A 131 18.51 -21.71 -1.20
CA ALA A 131 18.46 -21.14 0.15
C ALA A 131 17.38 -21.81 1.00
N ALA A 132 17.56 -21.79 2.33
CA ALA A 132 16.54 -22.22 3.27
C ALA A 132 15.30 -21.31 3.18
N PHE A 133 14.11 -21.87 3.43
CA PHE A 133 12.91 -21.05 3.50
C PHE A 133 12.98 -20.12 4.71
N SER A 134 12.72 -18.82 4.47
CA SER A 134 12.59 -17.79 5.48
C SER A 134 11.26 -17.06 5.31
N ASN A 135 10.60 -16.71 6.42
CA ASN A 135 9.34 -15.98 6.38
C ASN A 135 9.52 -14.47 6.04
N HIS A 136 10.76 -14.02 5.83
CA HIS A 136 11.03 -12.71 5.22
C HIS A 136 10.38 -12.61 3.82
N PHE A 137 10.51 -13.68 3.05
CA PHE A 137 9.74 -13.86 1.81
C PHE A 137 8.53 -14.76 2.15
N PRO A 138 7.27 -14.24 2.12
CA PRO A 138 6.12 -15.03 2.52
C PRO A 138 6.10 -16.40 1.83
N VAL A 139 6.18 -17.48 2.62
CA VAL A 139 6.43 -18.84 2.11
C VAL A 139 5.39 -19.28 1.08
N VAL A 140 4.11 -18.95 1.31
CA VAL A 140 3.03 -19.30 0.35
C VAL A 140 3.19 -18.57 -0.97
N TYR A 141 3.62 -17.30 -0.95
CA TYR A 141 3.96 -16.58 -2.17
C TYR A 141 5.18 -17.19 -2.86
N THR A 142 6.22 -17.55 -2.12
CA THR A 142 7.43 -18.22 -2.64
C THR A 142 7.07 -19.56 -3.27
N LEU A 143 6.19 -20.35 -2.65
CA LEU A 143 5.69 -21.60 -3.24
C LEU A 143 4.87 -21.35 -4.51
N PHE A 144 4.06 -20.28 -4.55
CA PHE A 144 3.33 -19.88 -5.76
C PHE A 144 4.30 -19.54 -6.90
N VAL A 145 5.34 -18.75 -6.66
CA VAL A 145 6.43 -18.50 -7.63
C VAL A 145 7.08 -19.82 -8.07
N GLY A 146 7.39 -20.69 -7.09
CA GLY A 146 8.04 -21.98 -7.30
C GLY A 146 7.28 -22.92 -8.24
N ILE A 147 5.94 -22.86 -8.31
CA ILE A 147 5.16 -23.64 -9.25
C ILE A 147 5.62 -23.35 -10.68
N PHE A 148 5.74 -22.09 -11.04
CA PHE A 148 6.10 -21.66 -12.40
C PHE A 148 7.57 -21.95 -12.71
N LEU A 149 8.46 -21.68 -11.74
CA LEU A 149 9.89 -21.95 -11.91
C LEU A 149 10.16 -23.44 -12.11
N LYS A 150 9.50 -24.32 -11.35
CA LYS A 150 9.61 -25.78 -11.52
C LYS A 150 9.05 -26.27 -12.85
N ILE A 151 7.95 -25.68 -13.35
CA ILE A 151 7.45 -25.96 -14.70
C ILE A 151 8.49 -25.52 -15.73
N GLY A 152 9.06 -24.32 -15.60
CA GLY A 152 10.11 -23.83 -16.49
C GLY A 152 11.36 -24.72 -16.47
N ALA A 153 11.83 -25.09 -15.31
CA ALA A 153 12.97 -25.99 -15.14
C ALA A 153 12.72 -27.37 -15.78
N ALA A 154 11.52 -27.92 -15.62
CA ALA A 154 11.12 -29.18 -16.29
C ALA A 154 11.09 -29.06 -17.81
N MET A 155 10.88 -27.86 -18.34
CA MET A 155 10.94 -27.54 -19.78
C MET A 155 12.38 -27.17 -20.24
N GLY A 156 13.36 -27.20 -19.34
CA GLY A 156 14.75 -26.82 -19.62
C GLY A 156 14.98 -25.30 -19.75
N SER A 157 14.08 -24.46 -19.22
CA SER A 157 14.18 -22.99 -19.32
C SER A 157 13.64 -22.28 -18.09
N LEU A 158 14.54 -21.74 -17.26
CA LEU A 158 14.15 -20.91 -16.12
C LEU A 158 13.49 -19.60 -16.60
N THR A 159 13.97 -19.03 -17.71
CA THR A 159 13.34 -17.90 -18.42
C THR A 159 11.86 -18.21 -18.77
N GLY A 160 11.57 -19.45 -19.22
CA GLY A 160 10.19 -19.91 -19.45
C GLY A 160 9.36 -19.92 -18.17
N GLY A 161 9.94 -20.29 -17.04
CA GLY A 161 9.28 -20.25 -15.74
C GLY A 161 8.92 -18.81 -15.31
N VAL A 162 9.86 -17.88 -15.43
CA VAL A 162 9.65 -16.44 -15.17
C VAL A 162 8.55 -15.89 -16.08
N PHE A 163 8.60 -16.21 -17.37
CA PHE A 163 7.55 -15.80 -18.33
C PHE A 163 6.15 -16.30 -17.91
N LEU A 164 6.01 -17.56 -17.53
CA LEU A 164 4.72 -18.13 -17.11
C LEU A 164 4.19 -17.45 -15.85
N TYR A 165 5.07 -17.16 -14.88
CA TYR A 165 4.69 -16.40 -13.70
C TYR A 165 4.20 -14.99 -14.08
N SER A 166 5.01 -14.24 -14.83
CA SER A 166 4.72 -12.85 -15.22
C SER A 166 3.45 -12.76 -16.06
N LEU A 167 3.24 -13.69 -16.99
CA LEU A 167 2.01 -13.78 -17.78
C LEU A 167 0.79 -14.06 -16.90
N THR A 168 0.92 -14.95 -15.93
CA THR A 168 -0.18 -15.27 -15.00
C THR A 168 -0.54 -14.05 -14.16
N GLN A 169 0.44 -13.36 -13.56
CA GLN A 169 0.21 -12.15 -12.78
C GLN A 169 -0.41 -11.05 -13.65
N TYR A 170 0.11 -10.83 -14.84
CA TYR A 170 -0.41 -9.88 -15.83
C TYR A 170 -1.90 -10.12 -16.14
N VAL A 171 -2.29 -11.35 -16.43
CA VAL A 171 -3.68 -11.72 -16.71
C VAL A 171 -4.56 -11.53 -15.47
N LEU A 172 -4.09 -11.93 -14.30
CA LEU A 172 -4.84 -11.80 -13.04
C LEU A 172 -5.08 -10.31 -12.66
N LEU A 173 -4.08 -9.45 -12.83
CA LEU A 173 -4.23 -8.02 -12.54
C LEU A 173 -5.14 -7.34 -13.56
N ALA A 174 -4.97 -7.61 -14.86
CA ALA A 174 -5.88 -7.10 -15.90
C ALA A 174 -7.34 -7.53 -15.63
N ALA A 175 -7.55 -8.79 -15.23
CA ALA A 175 -8.87 -9.29 -14.86
C ALA A 175 -9.41 -8.61 -13.58
N ALA A 176 -8.58 -8.39 -12.56
CA ALA A 176 -8.99 -7.73 -11.32
C ALA A 176 -9.44 -6.28 -11.57
N TYR A 177 -8.69 -5.51 -12.36
CA TYR A 177 -9.06 -4.13 -12.70
C TYR A 177 -10.26 -4.06 -13.66
N ALA A 178 -10.34 -4.95 -14.65
CA ALA A 178 -11.53 -5.05 -15.52
C ALA A 178 -12.79 -5.41 -14.72
N TYR A 179 -12.66 -6.33 -13.75
CA TYR A 179 -13.74 -6.67 -12.84
C TYR A 179 -14.15 -5.49 -11.97
N PHE A 180 -13.18 -4.75 -11.42
CA PHE A 180 -13.42 -3.55 -10.64
C PHE A 180 -14.18 -2.46 -11.44
N LEU A 181 -13.76 -2.18 -12.67
CA LEU A 181 -14.40 -1.21 -13.54
C LEU A 181 -15.84 -1.62 -13.88
N THR A 182 -16.07 -2.90 -14.20
CA THR A 182 -17.39 -3.42 -14.48
C THR A 182 -18.27 -3.45 -13.24
N TRP A 183 -17.70 -3.71 -12.07
CA TRP A 183 -18.38 -3.61 -10.79
C TRP A 183 -18.82 -2.16 -10.53
N LEU A 184 -17.98 -1.15 -10.79
CA LEU A 184 -18.36 0.26 -10.71
C LEU A 184 -19.54 0.59 -11.66
N ASP A 185 -19.53 0.12 -12.90
CA ASP A 185 -20.68 0.29 -13.82
C ASP A 185 -21.94 -0.37 -13.27
N SER A 186 -21.84 -1.56 -12.67
CA SER A 186 -22.95 -2.25 -12.04
C SER A 186 -23.57 -1.47 -10.86
N LYS A 187 -22.77 -0.61 -10.21
CA LYS A 187 -23.25 0.33 -9.18
C LYS A 187 -23.96 1.55 -9.77
N GLY A 188 -24.00 1.69 -11.09
CA GLY A 188 -24.61 2.80 -11.80
C GLY A 188 -23.69 4.00 -12.02
N VAL A 189 -22.41 3.84 -11.81
CA VAL A 189 -21.42 4.89 -12.10
C VAL A 189 -21.47 5.25 -13.59
N ARG A 190 -21.37 6.55 -13.90
CA ARG A 190 -21.49 7.06 -15.28
C ARG A 190 -20.40 6.52 -16.17
N ARG A 191 -20.71 6.19 -17.42
CA ARG A 191 -19.77 5.59 -18.38
C ARG A 191 -18.51 6.41 -18.63
N TRP A 192 -18.63 7.75 -18.66
CA TRP A 192 -17.45 8.59 -18.82
C TRP A 192 -16.42 8.38 -17.70
N TYR A 193 -16.90 8.16 -16.46
CA TYR A 193 -16.02 7.88 -15.31
C TYR A 193 -15.36 6.50 -15.42
N ILE A 194 -16.10 5.50 -15.92
CA ILE A 194 -15.54 4.17 -16.20
C ILE A 194 -14.43 4.26 -17.26
N ILE A 195 -14.66 5.04 -18.33
CA ILE A 195 -13.65 5.27 -19.37
C ILE A 195 -12.44 6.00 -18.79
N ALA A 196 -12.64 7.06 -18.02
CA ALA A 196 -11.55 7.79 -17.37
C ALA A 196 -10.75 6.87 -16.42
N SER A 197 -11.43 6.01 -15.66
CA SER A 197 -10.79 5.01 -14.79
C SER A 197 -10.07 3.92 -15.58
N LEU A 198 -10.60 3.49 -16.73
CA LEU A 198 -9.92 2.55 -17.63
C LEU A 198 -8.62 3.17 -18.17
N LEU A 199 -8.66 4.42 -18.63
CA LEU A 199 -7.46 5.15 -19.09
C LEU A 199 -6.45 5.35 -17.95
N PHE A 200 -6.93 5.59 -16.73
CA PHE A 200 -6.09 5.68 -15.54
C PHE A 200 -5.32 4.38 -15.26
N PHE A 201 -5.89 3.21 -15.52
CA PHE A 201 -5.18 1.92 -15.39
C PHE A 201 -4.36 1.56 -16.62
N ALA A 202 -4.77 2.01 -17.80
CA ALA A 202 -4.18 1.60 -19.07
C ALA A 202 -2.93 2.41 -19.47
N ILE A 203 -2.91 3.73 -19.18
CA ILE A 203 -1.88 4.64 -19.69
C ILE A 203 -0.63 4.70 -18.81
N PRO A 204 -0.72 4.89 -17.47
CA PRO A 204 0.47 4.97 -16.64
C PRO A 204 1.23 3.65 -16.63
N GLN A 205 2.52 3.72 -16.93
CA GLN A 205 3.39 2.55 -16.95
C GLN A 205 3.47 1.82 -15.60
N THR A 206 3.26 2.51 -14.48
CA THR A 206 3.28 1.92 -13.14
C THR A 206 2.40 0.66 -13.05
N PHE A 207 1.20 0.69 -13.65
CA PHE A 207 0.31 -0.47 -13.65
C PHE A 207 0.84 -1.62 -14.50
N ALA A 208 1.40 -1.33 -15.67
CA ALA A 208 1.98 -2.32 -16.57
C ALA A 208 3.23 -2.96 -15.94
N MET A 209 4.10 -2.15 -15.32
CA MET A 209 5.30 -2.64 -14.62
C MET A 209 4.93 -3.50 -13.41
N GLN A 210 3.97 -3.07 -12.60
CA GLN A 210 3.45 -3.88 -11.49
C GLN A 210 2.80 -5.19 -11.98
N ALA A 211 2.30 -5.24 -13.21
CA ALA A 211 1.74 -6.46 -13.78
C ALA A 211 2.79 -7.50 -14.17
N VAL A 212 4.03 -7.10 -14.45
CA VAL A 212 5.08 -8.00 -14.94
C VAL A 212 6.24 -8.23 -13.96
N VAL A 213 6.31 -7.49 -12.85
CA VAL A 213 7.34 -7.66 -11.84
C VAL A 213 7.02 -8.82 -10.90
N MET A 214 8.01 -9.66 -10.62
CA MET A 214 7.87 -10.81 -9.72
C MET A 214 7.93 -10.36 -8.25
N TRP A 215 6.94 -9.59 -7.83
CA TRP A 215 6.77 -9.14 -6.46
C TRP A 215 5.44 -9.63 -5.87
N LYS A 216 5.43 -9.77 -4.54
CA LYS A 216 4.25 -10.12 -3.74
C LYS A 216 3.17 -9.04 -3.74
N ASP A 217 3.57 -7.78 -3.89
CA ASP A 217 2.73 -6.59 -3.73
C ASP A 217 1.58 -6.45 -4.74
N PRO A 218 1.76 -6.74 -6.05
CA PRO A 218 0.68 -6.59 -7.04
C PRO A 218 -0.51 -7.49 -6.76
N LEU A 219 -0.30 -8.78 -6.52
CA LEU A 219 -1.39 -9.72 -6.22
C LEU A 219 -2.01 -9.48 -4.85
N PHE A 220 -1.19 -9.14 -3.84
CA PHE A 220 -1.69 -8.68 -2.53
C PHE A 220 -2.65 -7.49 -2.69
N THR A 221 -2.29 -6.51 -3.52
CA THR A 221 -3.14 -5.35 -3.80
C THR A 221 -4.42 -5.73 -4.52
N ALA A 222 -4.39 -6.69 -5.45
CA ALA A 222 -5.60 -7.19 -6.10
C ALA A 222 -6.56 -7.82 -5.08
N PHE A 223 -6.06 -8.63 -4.13
CA PHE A 223 -6.88 -9.18 -3.05
C PHE A 223 -7.48 -8.09 -2.16
N LEU A 224 -6.70 -7.07 -1.80
CA LEU A 224 -7.18 -5.93 -1.01
C LEU A 224 -8.25 -5.11 -1.75
N LEU A 225 -8.07 -4.88 -3.06
CA LEU A 225 -9.06 -4.18 -3.89
C LEU A 225 -10.38 -4.96 -3.93
N LEU A 226 -10.33 -6.27 -4.14
CA LEU A 226 -11.51 -7.13 -4.12
C LEU A 226 -12.17 -7.17 -2.74
N LEU A 227 -11.41 -7.16 -1.65
CA LEU A 227 -11.92 -7.07 -0.30
C LEU A 227 -12.63 -5.72 -0.06
N THR A 228 -12.05 -4.64 -0.55
CA THR A 228 -12.63 -3.28 -0.49
C THR A 228 -13.98 -3.23 -1.24
N MET A 229 -14.08 -3.90 -2.39
CA MET A 229 -15.35 -4.04 -3.13
C MET A 229 -16.39 -4.84 -2.33
N GLN A 230 -15.99 -5.94 -1.67
CA GLN A 230 -16.89 -6.70 -0.79
C GLN A 230 -17.40 -5.86 0.38
N LEU A 231 -16.54 -5.04 0.99
CA LEU A 231 -16.95 -4.10 2.05
C LEU A 231 -17.98 -3.09 1.52
N ALA A 232 -17.82 -2.60 0.29
CA ALA A 232 -18.80 -1.71 -0.34
C ALA A 232 -20.15 -2.43 -0.60
N ASP A 233 -20.12 -3.69 -1.03
CA ASP A 233 -21.32 -4.50 -1.18
C ASP A 233 -22.02 -4.76 0.16
N ALA A 234 -21.25 -5.03 1.22
CA ALA A 234 -21.76 -5.16 2.58
C ALA A 234 -22.40 -3.85 3.07
N ALA A 235 -21.76 -2.70 2.82
CA ALA A 235 -22.29 -1.39 3.17
C ALA A 235 -23.61 -1.10 2.46
N GLN A 236 -23.70 -1.37 1.16
CA GLN A 236 -24.93 -1.19 0.38
C GLN A 236 -26.07 -2.12 0.80
N SER A 237 -25.74 -3.32 1.29
CA SER A 237 -26.74 -4.28 1.79
C SER A 237 -27.10 -4.06 3.26
N GLN A 238 -26.60 -2.99 3.89
CA GLN A 238 -26.76 -2.72 5.32
C GLN A 238 -26.26 -3.88 6.20
N GLY A 239 -25.20 -4.58 5.78
CA GLY A 239 -24.63 -5.70 6.50
C GLY A 239 -25.34 -7.05 6.27
N LYS A 240 -26.44 -7.11 5.50
CA LYS A 240 -27.15 -8.39 5.26
C LYS A 240 -26.27 -9.43 4.61
N LEU A 241 -25.36 -9.03 3.72
CA LEU A 241 -24.41 -9.93 3.04
C LEU A 241 -23.39 -10.56 4.00
N LEU A 242 -23.10 -9.95 5.16
CA LEU A 242 -22.16 -10.50 6.16
C LEU A 242 -22.60 -11.85 6.74
N CYS A 243 -23.87 -12.22 6.55
CA CYS A 243 -24.40 -13.54 6.95
C CYS A 243 -24.53 -14.52 5.78
N ASN A 244 -24.24 -14.10 4.55
CA ASN A 244 -24.37 -14.93 3.36
C ASN A 244 -23.15 -15.86 3.21
N GLN A 245 -23.38 -17.15 2.96
CA GLN A 245 -22.32 -18.16 2.88
C GLN A 245 -21.33 -17.89 1.74
N THR A 246 -21.83 -17.54 0.56
CA THR A 246 -20.97 -17.22 -0.60
C THR A 246 -20.10 -16.00 -0.33
N PHE A 247 -20.63 -15.00 0.37
CA PHE A 247 -19.87 -13.83 0.81
C PHE A 247 -18.76 -14.23 1.78
N LEU A 248 -19.07 -15.07 2.78
CA LEU A 248 -18.10 -15.54 3.77
C LEU A 248 -16.97 -16.37 3.14
N VAL A 249 -17.29 -17.24 2.19
CA VAL A 249 -16.26 -18.02 1.46
C VAL A 249 -15.32 -17.08 0.70
N LYS A 250 -15.85 -16.13 -0.05
CA LYS A 250 -15.03 -15.13 -0.74
C LYS A 250 -14.19 -14.31 0.23
N TRP A 251 -14.77 -13.90 1.36
CA TRP A 251 -14.08 -13.17 2.42
C TRP A 251 -12.88 -13.94 2.96
N VAL A 252 -13.06 -15.21 3.30
CA VAL A 252 -11.98 -16.09 3.78
C VAL A 252 -10.89 -16.24 2.74
N LEU A 253 -11.24 -16.52 1.47
CA LEU A 253 -10.25 -16.67 0.40
C LEU A 253 -9.43 -15.40 0.17
N LEU A 254 -10.08 -14.23 0.22
CA LEU A 254 -9.38 -12.95 0.09
C LEU A 254 -8.46 -12.68 1.28
N LEU A 255 -8.90 -12.97 2.51
CA LEU A 255 -8.03 -12.81 3.69
C LEU A 255 -6.84 -13.76 3.66
N LEU A 256 -7.02 -15.01 3.21
CA LEU A 256 -5.90 -15.95 3.03
C LEU A 256 -4.89 -15.40 2.00
N GLY A 257 -5.37 -14.90 0.85
CA GLY A 257 -4.52 -14.24 -0.13
C GLY A 257 -3.78 -13.02 0.44
N ILE A 258 -4.48 -12.18 1.21
CA ILE A 258 -3.90 -10.98 1.83
C ILE A 258 -2.82 -11.37 2.85
N ILE A 259 -3.08 -12.31 3.74
CA ILE A 259 -2.15 -12.66 4.83
C ILE A 259 -0.94 -13.45 4.32
N PHE A 260 -1.16 -14.41 3.40
CA PHE A 260 -0.09 -15.29 2.95
C PHE A 260 0.73 -14.74 1.77
N PHE A 261 0.26 -13.70 1.10
CA PHE A 261 1.08 -13.01 0.09
C PHE A 261 1.91 -11.87 0.69
N ARG A 262 1.50 -11.34 1.86
CA ARG A 262 2.29 -10.30 2.54
C ARG A 262 2.03 -10.31 4.06
N ASN A 263 3.11 -10.31 4.85
CA ASN A 263 3.03 -10.39 6.32
C ASN A 263 2.17 -9.25 6.92
N ASN A 264 2.21 -8.05 6.33
CA ASN A 264 1.37 -6.91 6.75
C ASN A 264 -0.14 -7.18 6.63
N GLY A 265 -0.55 -8.15 5.84
CA GLY A 265 -1.95 -8.56 5.69
C GLY A 265 -2.61 -9.01 7.00
N LEU A 266 -1.82 -9.59 7.90
CA LEU A 266 -2.29 -10.00 9.22
C LEU A 266 -2.80 -8.80 10.04
N TYR A 267 -2.07 -7.68 10.02
CA TYR A 267 -2.45 -6.46 10.74
C TYR A 267 -3.70 -5.82 10.14
N ILE A 268 -3.86 -5.89 8.83
CA ILE A 268 -5.08 -5.40 8.15
C ILE A 268 -6.29 -6.26 8.57
N ALA A 269 -6.15 -7.58 8.58
CA ALA A 269 -7.21 -8.50 9.04
C ALA A 269 -7.56 -8.25 10.51
N ALA A 270 -6.56 -8.05 11.39
CA ALA A 270 -6.76 -7.73 12.80
C ALA A 270 -7.47 -6.37 12.97
N GLY A 271 -7.09 -5.35 12.21
CA GLY A 271 -7.77 -4.06 12.21
C GLY A 271 -9.23 -4.16 11.77
N LEU A 272 -9.52 -4.94 10.73
CA LEU A 272 -10.90 -5.20 10.30
C LEU A 272 -11.70 -5.99 11.34
N LEU A 273 -11.09 -6.95 12.06
CA LEU A 273 -11.73 -7.69 13.15
C LEU A 273 -12.20 -6.75 14.26
N VAL A 274 -11.47 -5.66 14.54
CA VAL A 274 -11.87 -4.63 15.51
C VAL A 274 -12.95 -3.71 14.94
N LEU A 275 -12.82 -3.27 13.69
CA LEU A 275 -13.72 -2.26 13.11
C LEU A 275 -15.11 -2.81 12.72
N LEU A 276 -15.19 -4.07 12.27
CA LEU A 276 -16.43 -4.70 11.83
C LEU A 276 -17.52 -4.72 12.92
N PRO A 277 -17.27 -5.16 14.17
CA PRO A 277 -18.29 -5.18 15.21
C PRO A 277 -18.69 -3.78 15.67
N ILE A 278 -17.81 -2.78 15.59
CA ILE A 278 -18.13 -1.38 15.90
C ILE A 278 -19.19 -0.86 14.92
N VAL A 279 -19.06 -1.21 13.63
CA VAL A 279 -19.93 -0.71 12.56
C VAL A 279 -21.21 -1.53 12.44
N TYR A 280 -21.12 -2.86 12.44
CA TYR A 280 -22.25 -3.75 12.14
C TYR A 280 -22.83 -4.49 13.35
N ARG A 281 -22.22 -4.34 14.53
CA ARG A 281 -22.70 -4.94 15.79
C ARG A 281 -22.97 -6.44 15.64
N ARG A 282 -24.18 -6.91 15.95
CA ARG A 282 -24.56 -8.34 15.90
C ARG A 282 -24.45 -8.96 14.50
N GLN A 283 -24.62 -8.18 13.43
CA GLN A 283 -24.51 -8.69 12.06
C GLN A 283 -23.08 -9.09 11.69
N ALA A 284 -22.06 -8.48 12.36
CA ALA A 284 -20.66 -8.81 12.14
C ALA A 284 -20.23 -10.18 12.71
N LYS A 285 -21.04 -10.84 13.57
CA LYS A 285 -20.62 -12.03 14.32
C LYS A 285 -20.01 -13.12 13.44
N ARG A 286 -20.65 -13.46 12.31
CA ARG A 286 -20.18 -14.52 11.41
C ARG A 286 -18.90 -14.14 10.68
N VAL A 287 -18.82 -12.92 10.15
CA VAL A 287 -17.62 -12.46 9.44
C VAL A 287 -16.46 -12.24 10.40
N CYS A 288 -16.71 -11.77 11.63
CA CYS A 288 -15.67 -11.67 12.67
C CYS A 288 -15.16 -13.06 13.09
N LEU A 289 -16.04 -14.04 13.25
CA LEU A 289 -15.62 -15.41 13.54
C LEU A 289 -14.79 -15.99 12.39
N ALA A 290 -15.20 -15.78 11.14
CA ALA A 290 -14.44 -16.19 9.97
C ALA A 290 -13.07 -15.49 9.91
N THR A 291 -13.02 -14.19 10.16
CA THR A 291 -11.76 -13.42 10.20
C THR A 291 -10.84 -13.93 11.31
N LEU A 292 -11.38 -14.13 12.52
CA LEU A 292 -10.61 -14.67 13.64
C LEU A 292 -10.08 -16.08 13.34
N SER A 293 -10.90 -16.95 12.73
CA SER A 293 -10.47 -18.28 12.33
C SER A 293 -9.32 -18.24 11.32
N VAL A 294 -9.36 -17.32 10.35
CA VAL A 294 -8.25 -17.13 9.38
C VAL A 294 -7.01 -16.62 10.09
N ILE A 295 -7.12 -15.63 10.99
CA ILE A 295 -5.99 -15.13 11.77
C ILE A 295 -5.35 -16.24 12.59
N VAL A 296 -6.15 -17.02 13.36
CA VAL A 296 -5.66 -18.13 14.18
C VAL A 296 -4.99 -19.19 13.31
N ALA A 297 -5.64 -19.59 12.21
CA ALA A 297 -5.05 -20.55 11.27
C ALA A 297 -3.73 -20.05 10.69
N SER A 298 -3.66 -18.76 10.32
CA SER A 298 -2.42 -18.15 9.82
C SER A 298 -1.30 -18.16 10.88
N CYS A 299 -1.62 -17.83 12.14
CA CYS A 299 -0.64 -17.90 13.23
C CYS A 299 -0.15 -19.33 13.50
N ILE A 300 -1.04 -20.33 13.37
CA ILE A 300 -0.65 -21.75 13.47
C ILE A 300 0.29 -22.15 12.32
N VAL A 301 -0.01 -21.69 11.10
CA VAL A 301 0.83 -21.99 9.94
C VAL A 301 2.18 -21.30 10.05
N THR A 302 2.21 -19.97 10.28
CA THR A 302 3.45 -19.18 10.34
C THR A 302 4.27 -19.41 11.61
N GLY A 303 3.69 -19.95 12.66
CA GLY A 303 4.38 -20.34 13.88
C GLY A 303 4.76 -21.82 13.86
N PRO A 304 3.99 -22.69 14.55
CA PRO A 304 4.42 -24.09 14.78
C PRO A 304 4.64 -24.90 13.50
N ILE A 305 3.83 -24.69 12.43
CA ILE A 305 4.01 -25.47 11.20
C ILE A 305 5.30 -25.04 10.48
N TYR A 306 5.55 -23.73 10.31
CA TYR A 306 6.78 -23.26 9.69
C TYR A 306 8.01 -23.69 10.49
N THR A 307 7.97 -23.59 11.82
CA THR A 307 9.08 -24.07 12.68
C THR A 307 9.32 -25.58 12.48
N ALA A 308 8.26 -26.40 12.42
CA ALA A 308 8.38 -27.84 12.18
C ALA A 308 8.92 -28.17 10.78
N CYS A 309 8.69 -27.29 9.79
CA CYS A 309 9.19 -27.43 8.43
C CYS A 309 10.60 -26.81 8.23
N GLY A 310 11.24 -26.29 9.29
CA GLY A 310 12.57 -25.67 9.19
C GLY A 310 12.56 -24.30 8.52
N VAL A 311 11.41 -23.61 8.48
CA VAL A 311 11.34 -22.24 7.94
C VAL A 311 11.94 -21.28 8.97
N GLU A 312 12.91 -20.50 8.56
CA GLU A 312 13.51 -19.45 9.38
C GLU A 312 12.50 -18.33 9.67
N LYS A 313 12.57 -17.77 10.87
CA LYS A 313 11.74 -16.62 11.24
C LYS A 313 12.25 -15.37 10.55
N ASP A 314 11.35 -14.43 10.30
CA ASP A 314 11.72 -13.08 9.87
C ASP A 314 12.50 -12.37 10.98
N SER A 315 13.53 -11.60 10.63
CA SER A 315 14.32 -10.86 11.61
C SER A 315 13.48 -9.77 12.27
N VAL A 316 13.70 -9.56 13.57
CA VAL A 316 13.07 -8.47 14.35
C VAL A 316 13.42 -7.09 13.76
N VAL A 317 14.55 -6.99 13.07
CA VAL A 317 15.03 -5.75 12.44
C VAL A 317 13.99 -5.13 11.49
N GLU A 318 13.20 -5.96 10.80
CA GLU A 318 12.18 -5.51 9.85
C GLU A 318 11.04 -4.72 10.53
N SER A 319 10.81 -4.96 11.81
CA SER A 319 9.80 -4.25 12.61
C SER A 319 10.34 -2.99 13.28
N LEU A 320 11.65 -2.80 13.29
CA LEU A 320 12.34 -1.74 14.04
C LEU A 320 12.94 -0.63 13.15
N GLY A 321 12.54 -0.57 11.87
CA GLY A 321 13.09 0.44 10.93
C GLY A 321 13.03 1.85 11.47
N VAL A 322 11.87 2.31 11.93
CA VAL A 322 11.70 3.67 12.50
C VAL A 322 12.58 3.90 13.75
N PRO A 323 12.57 3.03 14.79
CA PRO A 323 13.49 3.17 15.93
C PRO A 323 14.97 3.22 15.52
N ILE A 324 15.40 2.35 14.61
CA ILE A 324 16.80 2.30 14.15
C ILE A 324 17.17 3.62 13.45
N GLN A 325 16.32 4.10 12.56
CA GLN A 325 16.54 5.34 11.82
C GLN A 325 16.59 6.57 12.75
N GLN A 326 15.75 6.60 13.78
CA GLN A 326 15.76 7.68 14.78
C GLN A 326 17.03 7.65 15.65
N MET A 327 17.48 6.47 16.09
CA MET A 327 18.74 6.32 16.82
C MET A 327 19.93 6.73 15.94
N ALA A 328 19.96 6.29 14.69
CA ALA A 328 20.99 6.68 13.73
C ALA A 328 21.04 8.19 13.49
N TYR A 329 19.87 8.84 13.42
CA TYR A 329 19.79 10.30 13.26
C TYR A 329 20.38 11.04 14.48
N VAL A 330 20.11 10.54 15.69
CA VAL A 330 20.69 11.11 16.93
C VAL A 330 22.23 10.99 16.92
N VAL A 331 22.76 9.81 16.55
CA VAL A 331 24.21 9.58 16.46
C VAL A 331 24.88 10.48 15.43
N THR A 332 24.27 10.60 14.24
CA THR A 332 24.87 11.38 13.13
C THR A 332 24.71 12.90 13.27
N HIS A 333 23.88 13.36 14.21
CA HIS A 333 23.63 14.79 14.47
C HIS A 333 24.00 15.21 15.91
N ASP A 334 24.96 14.49 16.52
CA ASP A 334 25.52 14.79 17.85
C ASP A 334 24.47 15.01 18.93
N GLY A 335 23.38 14.22 18.92
CA GLY A 335 22.31 14.30 19.91
C GLY A 335 22.74 13.79 21.28
N GLU A 336 21.96 14.13 22.32
CA GLU A 336 22.24 13.75 23.70
C GLU A 336 22.05 12.25 23.96
N MET A 337 23.10 11.60 24.44
CA MET A 337 23.09 10.20 24.90
C MET A 337 23.88 10.06 26.20
N ASN A 338 23.35 9.32 27.17
CA ASN A 338 24.14 8.86 28.32
C ASN A 338 24.97 7.63 27.92
N ASP A 339 25.87 7.20 28.83
CA ASP A 339 26.80 6.11 28.56
C ASP A 339 26.09 4.80 28.21
N THR A 340 24.99 4.46 28.91
CA THR A 340 24.20 3.25 28.65
C THR A 340 23.50 3.31 27.28
N GLU A 341 22.95 4.45 26.90
CA GLU A 341 22.32 4.65 25.59
C GLU A 341 23.36 4.58 24.47
N ARG A 342 24.52 5.22 24.67
CA ARG A 342 25.62 5.17 23.70
C ARG A 342 26.14 3.74 23.53
N GLU A 343 26.39 3.01 24.63
CA GLU A 343 26.80 1.60 24.58
C GLU A 343 25.78 0.75 23.83
N ALA A 344 24.49 0.87 24.15
CA ALA A 344 23.44 0.10 23.49
C ALA A 344 23.38 0.36 21.98
N VAL A 345 23.46 1.63 21.56
CA VAL A 345 23.37 2.00 20.14
C VAL A 345 24.66 1.63 19.39
N THR A 346 25.85 1.83 20.00
CA THR A 346 27.14 1.49 19.35
C THR A 346 27.42 0.00 19.35
N SER A 347 26.79 -0.79 20.23
CA SER A 347 26.83 -2.26 20.15
C SER A 347 26.01 -2.79 18.97
N LEU A 348 25.01 -2.06 18.48
CA LEU A 348 24.25 -2.42 17.29
C LEU A 348 25.04 -2.12 16.01
N LEU A 349 25.63 -0.93 15.93
CA LEU A 349 26.47 -0.48 14.83
C LEU A 349 27.46 0.56 15.35
N PRO A 350 28.77 0.47 15.06
CA PRO A 350 29.74 1.47 15.47
C PRO A 350 29.40 2.89 15.01
N GLU A 351 29.73 3.91 15.80
CA GLU A 351 29.38 5.32 15.52
C GLU A 351 29.89 5.80 14.15
N GLU A 352 31.12 5.40 13.78
CA GLU A 352 31.72 5.75 12.47
C GLU A 352 30.95 5.12 11.31
N GLU A 353 30.46 3.89 11.51
CA GLU A 353 29.65 3.18 10.52
C GLU A 353 28.28 3.84 10.37
N TYR A 354 27.63 4.26 11.46
CA TYR A 354 26.41 5.08 11.35
C TYR A 354 26.64 6.29 10.44
N LYS A 355 27.73 7.03 10.66
CA LYS A 355 28.06 8.22 9.86
C LYS A 355 28.34 7.88 8.39
N ARG A 356 28.85 6.69 8.11
CA ARG A 356 29.16 6.22 6.76
C ARG A 356 27.91 5.79 5.98
N VAL A 357 27.00 5.02 6.63
CA VAL A 357 25.88 4.37 5.93
C VAL A 357 24.56 5.07 6.08
N TYR A 358 24.42 5.98 7.06
CA TYR A 358 23.16 6.64 7.32
C TYR A 358 22.61 7.33 6.07
N THR A 359 21.39 6.96 5.72
CA THR A 359 20.64 7.54 4.61
C THR A 359 19.28 8.00 5.12
N PRO A 360 18.91 9.29 5.00
CA PRO A 360 17.77 9.88 5.72
C PRO A 360 16.41 9.22 5.46
N CYS A 361 16.20 8.62 4.29
CA CYS A 361 14.92 8.04 3.90
C CYS A 361 14.99 6.54 3.57
N LEU A 362 16.06 5.86 3.98
CA LEU A 362 16.29 4.45 3.68
C LEU A 362 17.00 3.76 4.85
N VAL A 363 16.27 3.08 5.71
CA VAL A 363 16.84 2.32 6.83
C VAL A 363 17.61 1.08 6.37
N ASP A 364 17.32 0.58 5.17
CA ASP A 364 18.00 -0.60 4.60
C ASP A 364 19.50 -0.41 4.47
N SER A 365 19.99 0.83 4.27
CA SER A 365 21.41 1.14 4.25
C SER A 365 22.13 0.83 5.57
N ILE A 366 21.40 0.85 6.69
CA ILE A 366 21.91 0.49 8.03
C ILE A 366 21.74 -1.02 8.25
N LYS A 367 20.53 -1.54 8.06
CA LYS A 367 20.17 -2.94 8.34
C LYS A 367 21.00 -3.94 7.52
N TRP A 368 21.35 -3.59 6.30
CA TRP A 368 22.06 -4.47 5.36
C TRP A 368 23.55 -4.14 5.24
N ASP A 369 24.10 -3.41 6.22
CA ASP A 369 25.57 -3.22 6.32
C ASP A 369 26.24 -4.48 6.87
N TYR A 370 26.25 -5.52 6.02
CA TYR A 370 26.77 -6.83 6.36
C TYR A 370 28.21 -6.78 6.88
N GLY A 371 28.42 -7.34 8.06
CA GLY A 371 29.72 -7.40 8.74
C GLY A 371 29.93 -6.29 9.78
N HIS A 372 29.08 -5.27 9.86
CA HIS A 372 29.15 -4.23 10.89
C HIS A 372 27.87 -4.16 11.74
N PHE A 373 26.68 -4.39 11.15
CA PHE A 373 25.42 -4.40 11.87
C PHE A 373 25.24 -5.72 12.65
N ASP A 374 25.02 -5.64 13.97
CA ASP A 374 24.89 -6.81 14.84
C ASP A 374 23.41 -7.22 15.04
N ASP A 375 22.88 -8.03 14.10
CA ASP A 375 21.55 -8.61 14.19
C ASP A 375 21.34 -9.47 15.44
N TYR A 376 22.38 -10.20 15.85
CA TYR A 376 22.32 -11.07 17.03
C TYR A 376 22.15 -10.23 18.30
N TYR A 377 22.91 -9.13 18.43
CA TYR A 377 22.73 -8.19 19.54
C TYR A 377 21.32 -7.62 19.56
N LEU A 378 20.80 -7.19 18.39
CA LEU A 378 19.45 -6.66 18.26
C LEU A 378 18.38 -7.64 18.77
N GLU A 379 18.43 -8.90 18.31
CA GLU A 379 17.44 -9.92 18.68
C GLU A 379 17.44 -10.23 20.18
N HIS A 380 18.62 -10.29 20.79
CA HIS A 380 18.75 -10.62 22.21
C HIS A 380 18.54 -9.43 23.14
N ASN A 381 18.71 -8.20 22.68
CA ASN A 381 18.62 -6.98 23.47
C ASN A 381 17.49 -6.04 23.01
N THR A 382 16.53 -6.49 22.22
CA THR A 382 15.43 -5.67 21.66
C THR A 382 14.73 -4.81 22.72
N VAL A 383 14.39 -5.41 23.88
CA VAL A 383 13.69 -4.67 24.96
C VAL A 383 14.57 -3.59 25.55
N HIS A 384 15.87 -3.85 25.70
CA HIS A 384 16.84 -2.86 26.20
C HIS A 384 17.01 -1.72 25.21
N LEU A 385 17.20 -2.02 23.94
CA LEU A 385 17.28 -1.03 22.85
C LEU A 385 16.04 -0.14 22.76
N LEU A 386 14.84 -0.73 22.86
CA LEU A 386 13.59 0.04 22.87
C LEU A 386 13.44 0.94 24.11
N LYS A 387 13.97 0.54 25.26
CA LYS A 387 14.04 1.43 26.45
C LYS A 387 15.00 2.59 26.20
N CYS A 388 16.19 2.32 25.70
CA CYS A 388 17.17 3.36 25.32
C CYS A 388 16.59 4.30 24.26
N TRP A 389 15.96 3.76 23.22
CA TRP A 389 15.25 4.55 22.21
C TRP A 389 14.20 5.48 22.83
N GLY A 390 13.39 4.98 23.77
CA GLY A 390 12.37 5.80 24.46
C GLY A 390 12.95 6.89 25.34
N THR A 391 14.04 6.63 26.09
CA THR A 391 14.69 7.64 26.93
C THR A 391 15.45 8.67 26.09
N MET A 392 16.10 8.26 25.01
CA MET A 392 16.73 9.15 24.03
C MET A 392 15.70 10.08 23.38
N CYS A 393 14.49 9.58 23.09
CA CYS A 393 13.40 10.38 22.53
C CYS A 393 13.05 11.58 23.39
N LEU A 394 13.03 11.42 24.73
CA LEU A 394 12.71 12.51 25.65
C LEU A 394 13.75 13.63 25.64
N LYS A 395 15.01 13.32 25.37
CA LYS A 395 16.13 14.28 25.29
C LYS A 395 16.22 14.91 23.89
N ASN A 396 15.94 14.13 22.85
CA ASN A 396 16.18 14.48 21.45
C ASN A 396 14.87 14.56 20.63
N PHE A 397 13.75 14.97 21.24
CA PHE A 397 12.44 14.94 20.57
C PHE A 397 12.43 15.63 19.19
N PRO A 398 13.05 16.82 18.98
CA PRO A 398 13.11 17.44 17.66
C PRO A 398 13.86 16.59 16.62
N LEU A 399 14.95 15.91 17.00
CA LEU A 399 15.71 15.03 16.10
C LEU A 399 14.88 13.79 15.73
N TYR A 400 14.14 13.22 16.68
CA TYR A 400 13.21 12.10 16.43
C TYR A 400 12.11 12.46 15.43
N VAL A 401 11.53 13.66 15.56
CA VAL A 401 10.53 14.14 14.61
C VAL A 401 11.12 14.32 13.21
N LYS A 402 12.33 14.90 13.11
CA LYS A 402 13.02 15.08 11.83
C LYS A 402 13.32 13.74 11.16
N ALA A 403 13.92 12.80 11.89
CA ALA A 403 14.22 11.46 11.40
C ALA A 403 12.96 10.75 10.90
N TYR A 404 11.89 10.74 11.71
CA TYR A 404 10.61 10.14 11.34
C TYR A 404 10.00 10.79 10.09
N CYS A 405 10.05 12.09 9.99
CA CYS A 405 9.57 12.80 8.82
C CYS A 405 10.35 12.43 7.57
N LEU A 406 11.68 12.35 7.66
CA LEU A 406 12.55 11.99 6.53
C LEU A 406 12.35 10.53 6.09
N GLU A 407 12.14 9.61 7.03
CA GLU A 407 11.90 8.19 6.77
C GLU A 407 10.54 7.91 6.12
N THR A 408 9.53 8.77 6.35
CA THR A 408 8.14 8.46 5.99
C THR A 408 7.49 9.42 5.02
N PHE A 409 8.12 10.55 4.68
CA PHE A 409 7.46 11.66 3.97
C PHE A 409 6.85 11.29 2.60
N GLY A 410 7.38 10.33 1.91
CA GLY A 410 6.83 9.88 0.63
C GLY A 410 5.39 9.36 0.74
N TYR A 411 4.99 8.90 1.93
CA TYR A 411 3.65 8.36 2.18
C TYR A 411 2.62 9.40 2.65
N TRP A 412 3.05 10.61 3.03
CA TRP A 412 2.13 11.64 3.54
C TRP A 412 2.39 13.05 3.00
N LYS A 413 3.61 13.39 2.55
CA LYS A 413 3.89 14.71 1.97
C LYS A 413 3.17 14.85 0.63
N ILE A 414 2.25 15.81 0.54
CA ILE A 414 1.50 16.11 -0.68
C ILE A 414 2.48 16.55 -1.77
N GLY A 415 2.37 15.96 -2.96
CA GLY A 415 3.19 16.27 -4.11
C GLY A 415 4.56 15.58 -4.14
N ALA A 416 4.99 14.91 -3.06
CA ALA A 416 6.25 14.15 -3.08
C ALA A 416 6.17 13.01 -4.10
N ARG A 417 7.10 12.98 -5.03
CA ARG A 417 7.22 11.97 -6.09
C ARG A 417 8.68 11.55 -6.21
N ASN A 418 8.90 10.27 -6.42
CA ASN A 418 10.19 9.72 -6.77
C ASN A 418 9.97 8.62 -7.79
N GLY A 419 10.76 8.62 -8.87
CA GLY A 419 10.73 7.58 -9.91
C GLY A 419 11.32 6.24 -9.46
N TYR A 420 12.11 6.23 -8.40
CA TYR A 420 12.67 5.01 -7.84
C TYR A 420 11.56 4.15 -7.23
N GLY A 421 11.53 2.88 -7.57
CA GLY A 421 10.51 1.95 -7.09
C GLY A 421 9.16 1.98 -7.83
N ASP A 422 8.90 3.04 -8.62
CA ASP A 422 7.72 3.09 -9.50
C ASP A 422 8.03 2.52 -10.88
N MET A 423 9.30 2.64 -11.29
CA MET A 423 9.78 2.50 -12.64
C MET A 423 10.87 1.43 -12.76
N VAL A 424 10.99 0.56 -11.78
CA VAL A 424 11.97 -0.52 -11.80
C VAL A 424 11.47 -1.63 -12.73
N ALA A 425 12.25 -1.95 -13.75
CA ALA A 425 11.91 -2.91 -14.79
C ALA A 425 13.13 -3.74 -15.18
N GLY A 426 12.88 -4.88 -15.81
CA GLY A 426 13.91 -5.79 -16.27
C GLY A 426 14.42 -6.75 -15.20
N ILE A 427 15.56 -7.38 -15.46
CA ILE A 427 16.19 -8.34 -14.56
C ILE A 427 17.50 -7.69 -14.07
N SER A 428 17.69 -7.65 -12.74
CA SER A 428 18.91 -7.11 -12.14
C SER A 428 20.13 -7.89 -12.59
N GLU A 429 21.17 -7.17 -12.96
CA GLU A 429 22.50 -7.73 -13.24
C GLU A 429 23.09 -8.39 -11.98
N GLY A 430 24.15 -9.18 -12.11
CA GLY A 430 24.74 -9.93 -11.02
C GLY A 430 23.91 -11.17 -10.66
N GLU A 431 23.01 -11.08 -9.70
CA GLU A 431 22.23 -12.24 -9.25
C GLU A 431 21.40 -12.88 -10.37
N GLY A 432 20.76 -12.07 -11.24
CA GLY A 432 19.97 -12.58 -12.36
C GLY A 432 20.83 -13.20 -13.44
N TRP A 433 21.83 -12.49 -13.88
CA TRP A 433 22.65 -12.84 -15.05
C TRP A 433 23.71 -13.89 -14.71
N ASP A 434 24.43 -13.68 -13.64
CA ASP A 434 25.60 -14.51 -13.31
C ASP A 434 25.21 -15.83 -12.62
N VAL A 435 24.14 -15.82 -11.81
CA VAL A 435 23.71 -17.00 -11.03
C VAL A 435 22.68 -17.83 -11.76
N TYR A 436 21.67 -17.17 -12.39
CA TYR A 436 20.50 -17.85 -12.95
C TYR A 436 20.40 -17.83 -14.48
N ASP A 437 21.35 -17.22 -15.18
CA ASP A 437 21.33 -17.02 -16.64
C ASP A 437 19.99 -16.41 -17.11
N LEU A 438 19.47 -15.47 -16.32
CA LEU A 438 18.23 -14.74 -16.61
C LEU A 438 18.57 -13.38 -17.18
N HIS A 439 18.15 -13.13 -18.42
CA HIS A 439 18.42 -11.87 -19.11
C HIS A 439 17.14 -11.20 -19.58
N THR A 440 17.08 -9.88 -19.43
CA THR A 440 16.04 -9.08 -20.06
C THR A 440 16.22 -9.07 -21.57
N THR A 441 15.21 -9.38 -22.31
CA THR A 441 15.19 -9.31 -23.77
C THR A 441 14.13 -8.31 -24.21
N ASP A 442 14.55 -7.21 -24.86
CA ASP A 442 13.59 -6.29 -25.49
C ASP A 442 13.06 -6.89 -26.80
N VAL A 443 11.97 -7.65 -26.67
CA VAL A 443 11.26 -8.22 -27.81
C VAL A 443 10.53 -7.15 -28.61
N LEU A 444 10.11 -6.05 -27.94
CA LEU A 444 9.40 -4.96 -28.58
C LEU A 444 10.21 -4.32 -29.69
N GLN A 445 11.51 -4.11 -29.50
CA GLN A 445 12.39 -3.52 -30.52
C GLN A 445 12.48 -4.35 -31.81
N ARG A 446 12.21 -5.67 -31.74
CA ARG A 446 12.21 -6.55 -32.90
C ARG A 446 10.94 -6.45 -33.75
N LEU A 447 9.91 -5.78 -33.24
CA LEU A 447 8.63 -5.61 -33.94
C LEU A 447 8.61 -4.32 -34.79
N PRO A 448 7.88 -4.30 -35.91
CA PRO A 448 7.71 -3.07 -36.71
C PRO A 448 7.12 -1.92 -35.86
N GLY A 449 7.81 -0.78 -35.80
CA GLY A 449 7.42 0.36 -34.97
C GLY A 449 7.75 0.22 -33.48
N GLY A 450 8.30 -0.90 -33.04
CA GLY A 450 8.59 -1.15 -31.63
C GLY A 450 9.63 -0.19 -31.03
N ALA A 451 10.65 0.16 -31.76
CA ALA A 451 11.65 1.15 -31.33
C ALA A 451 11.02 2.54 -31.07
N TRP A 452 10.07 2.96 -31.92
CA TRP A 452 9.33 4.22 -31.68
C TRP A 452 8.45 4.10 -30.43
N LEU A 453 7.75 2.99 -30.25
CA LEU A 453 6.88 2.76 -29.09
C LEU A 453 7.68 2.71 -27.78
N SER A 454 8.84 2.04 -27.79
CA SER A 454 9.77 2.04 -26.64
C SER A 454 10.22 3.45 -26.29
N ALA A 455 10.60 4.26 -27.27
CA ALA A 455 10.99 5.65 -27.07
C ALA A 455 9.85 6.54 -26.54
N VAL A 456 8.61 6.24 -26.92
CA VAL A 456 7.41 6.91 -26.37
C VAL A 456 7.21 6.52 -24.91
N GLN A 457 7.36 5.24 -24.57
CA GLN A 457 7.25 4.75 -23.18
C GLN A 457 8.28 5.43 -22.28
N ASP A 458 9.53 5.56 -22.72
CA ASP A 458 10.60 6.22 -21.94
C ASP A 458 10.33 7.70 -21.67
N LYS A 459 9.56 8.35 -22.53
CA LYS A 459 9.17 9.77 -22.37
C LYS A 459 7.89 9.98 -21.56
N LEU A 460 6.98 9.00 -21.56
CA LEU A 460 5.68 9.08 -20.89
C LEU A 460 5.74 8.50 -19.47
N GLN A 461 6.68 8.98 -18.66
CA GLN A 461 6.83 8.54 -17.28
C GLN A 461 5.88 9.33 -16.36
N ILE A 462 4.85 8.65 -15.87
CA ILE A 462 3.87 9.22 -14.93
C ILE A 462 4.16 8.71 -13.53
N HIS A 463 4.66 9.61 -12.67
CA HIS A 463 4.94 9.31 -11.27
C HIS A 463 3.78 9.75 -10.37
N PHE A 464 3.37 8.89 -9.46
CA PHE A 464 2.32 9.16 -8.51
C PHE A 464 2.89 9.58 -7.16
N SER A 465 2.25 10.57 -6.52
CA SER A 465 2.52 10.93 -5.14
C SER A 465 1.60 10.13 -4.21
N ILE A 466 2.16 9.20 -3.48
CA ILE A 466 1.40 8.42 -2.49
C ILE A 466 0.84 9.34 -1.39
N GLY A 467 1.61 10.35 -0.96
CA GLY A 467 1.12 11.34 0.00
C GLY A 467 -0.11 12.11 -0.50
N THR A 468 -0.17 12.43 -1.82
CA THR A 468 -1.37 13.04 -2.41
C THR A 468 -2.55 12.06 -2.46
N LEU A 469 -2.31 10.81 -2.86
CA LEU A 469 -3.34 9.77 -2.85
C LEU A 469 -3.87 9.53 -1.45
N PHE A 470 -3.00 9.45 -0.46
CA PHE A 470 -3.38 9.32 0.95
C PHE A 470 -4.23 10.52 1.43
N ALA A 471 -3.85 11.74 1.07
CA ALA A 471 -4.66 12.93 1.37
C ALA A 471 -6.09 12.82 0.80
N LEU A 472 -6.24 12.28 -0.41
CA LEU A 472 -7.56 12.04 -1.02
C LEU A 472 -8.33 10.92 -0.31
N TRP A 473 -7.65 9.87 0.17
CA TRP A 473 -8.26 8.84 1.02
C TRP A 473 -8.78 9.43 2.34
N VAL A 474 -8.00 10.28 2.99
CA VAL A 474 -8.40 10.99 4.22
C VAL A 474 -9.61 11.89 3.95
N LEU A 475 -9.61 12.61 2.82
CA LEU A 475 -10.75 13.43 2.39
C LEU A 475 -12.03 12.59 2.25
N GLY A 476 -11.96 11.47 1.53
CA GLY A 476 -13.08 10.55 1.35
C GLY A 476 -13.59 10.00 2.67
N LEU A 477 -12.68 9.58 3.56
CA LEU A 477 -13.00 9.07 4.89
C LEU A 477 -13.67 10.16 5.76
N ALA A 478 -13.12 11.37 5.77
CA ALA A 478 -13.67 12.50 6.53
C ALA A 478 -15.09 12.86 6.07
N LEU A 479 -15.36 12.87 4.76
CA LEU A 479 -16.70 13.08 4.20
C LEU A 479 -17.70 12.04 4.67
N LEU A 480 -17.31 10.76 4.69
CA LEU A 480 -18.18 9.66 5.11
C LEU A 480 -18.45 9.70 6.62
N LEU A 481 -17.43 9.92 7.43
CA LEU A 481 -17.56 10.03 8.88
C LEU A 481 -18.39 11.26 9.30
N ARG A 482 -18.20 12.41 8.63
CA ARG A 482 -19.03 13.61 8.85
C ARG A 482 -20.52 13.32 8.65
N ARG A 483 -20.85 12.49 7.68
CA ARG A 483 -22.24 12.08 7.35
C ARG A 483 -22.71 10.87 8.15
N LYS A 484 -21.88 10.39 9.11
CA LYS A 484 -22.16 9.19 9.92
C LYS A 484 -22.41 7.93 9.06
N ALA A 485 -21.87 7.92 7.85
CA ALA A 485 -21.95 6.79 6.92
C ALA A 485 -20.90 5.72 7.27
N TYR A 486 -20.88 5.25 8.52
CA TYR A 486 -19.85 4.33 9.06
C TYR A 486 -19.67 3.05 8.23
N PRO A 487 -20.71 2.38 7.71
CA PRO A 487 -20.53 1.22 6.84
C PRO A 487 -19.73 1.54 5.57
N PHE A 488 -19.93 2.74 5.01
CA PHE A 488 -19.17 3.18 3.83
C PHE A 488 -17.78 3.70 4.20
N ALA A 489 -17.60 4.27 5.39
CA ALA A 489 -16.26 4.61 5.89
C ALA A 489 -15.38 3.36 6.04
N LEU A 490 -15.96 2.23 6.45
CA LEU A 490 -15.26 0.94 6.56
C LEU A 490 -14.73 0.44 5.20
N VAL A 491 -15.32 0.85 4.07
CA VAL A 491 -14.81 0.52 2.73
C VAL A 491 -13.40 1.06 2.51
N LEU A 492 -13.09 2.22 3.08
CA LEU A 492 -11.77 2.83 2.98
C LEU A 492 -10.78 2.34 4.06
N ALA A 493 -11.24 1.52 5.00
CA ALA A 493 -10.40 1.02 6.09
C ALA A 493 -9.18 0.19 5.62
N PRO A 494 -9.27 -0.72 4.62
CA PRO A 494 -8.09 -1.46 4.18
C PRO A 494 -6.93 -0.57 3.74
N GLY A 495 -7.20 0.51 3.00
CA GLY A 495 -6.18 1.48 2.60
C GLY A 495 -5.60 2.27 3.77
N ALA A 496 -6.44 2.68 4.73
CA ALA A 496 -6.00 3.38 5.93
C ALA A 496 -5.15 2.47 6.85
N LEU A 497 -5.55 1.21 7.02
CA LEU A 497 -4.80 0.20 7.79
C LEU A 497 -3.46 -0.12 7.11
N LEU A 498 -3.44 -0.29 5.79
CA LEU A 498 -2.21 -0.48 5.03
C LEU A 498 -1.26 0.70 5.25
N TRP A 499 -1.75 1.92 5.08
CA TRP A 499 -0.95 3.13 5.32
C TRP A 499 -0.42 3.18 6.76
N LEU A 500 -1.24 2.82 7.75
CA LEU A 500 -0.82 2.82 9.15
C LEU A 500 0.33 1.83 9.41
N THR A 501 0.33 0.66 8.77
CA THR A 501 1.45 -0.29 8.90
C THR A 501 2.76 0.31 8.37
N LEU A 502 2.70 1.11 7.30
CA LEU A 502 3.89 1.80 6.75
C LEU A 502 4.39 2.91 7.68
N MET A 503 3.48 3.59 8.39
CA MET A 503 3.89 4.61 9.35
C MET A 503 4.57 4.03 10.60
N LEU A 504 4.36 2.75 10.89
CA LEU A 504 4.99 2.06 12.03
C LEU A 504 6.33 1.43 11.67
N ALA A 505 6.49 0.95 10.43
CA ALA A 505 7.66 0.21 9.99
C ALA A 505 7.93 0.48 8.50
N ALA A 506 8.29 1.71 8.15
CA ALA A 506 8.68 2.05 6.78
C ALA A 506 10.15 1.64 6.55
N PRO A 507 10.45 0.80 5.54
CA PRO A 507 11.85 0.49 5.19
C PRO A 507 12.47 1.60 4.34
N VAL A 508 11.66 2.33 3.59
CA VAL A 508 12.07 3.40 2.68
C VAL A 508 10.95 4.43 2.52
N ALA A 509 11.30 5.71 2.44
CA ALA A 509 10.33 6.81 2.33
C ALA A 509 9.53 6.81 1.02
N PHE A 510 10.05 6.21 -0.04
CA PHE A 510 9.41 6.13 -1.35
C PHE A 510 9.21 4.68 -1.75
N GLY A 511 7.99 4.22 -1.85
CA GLY A 511 7.70 2.89 -2.32
C GLY A 511 6.23 2.78 -2.71
N VAL A 512 5.90 3.09 -3.97
CA VAL A 512 4.53 2.92 -4.49
C VAL A 512 4.05 1.49 -4.27
N ARG A 513 4.92 0.48 -4.44
CA ARG A 513 4.59 -0.93 -4.23
C ARG A 513 3.99 -1.20 -2.85
N TYR A 514 4.51 -0.58 -1.80
CA TYR A 514 4.04 -0.82 -0.43
C TYR A 514 2.64 -0.25 -0.16
N ALA A 515 2.31 0.87 -0.80
CA ALA A 515 1.04 1.57 -0.67
C ALA A 515 0.17 1.43 -1.93
N TYR A 516 0.40 0.39 -2.75
CA TYR A 516 -0.17 0.26 -4.09
C TYR A 516 -1.70 0.24 -4.10
N LEU A 517 -2.35 -0.21 -3.01
CA LEU A 517 -3.80 -0.11 -2.87
C LEU A 517 -4.31 1.34 -2.92
N LEU A 518 -3.55 2.31 -2.39
CA LEU A 518 -3.98 3.72 -2.44
C LEU A 518 -4.06 4.22 -3.89
N LEU A 519 -3.17 3.73 -4.75
CA LEU A 519 -3.18 4.02 -6.17
C LEU A 519 -4.28 3.21 -6.90
N ALA A 520 -4.29 1.88 -6.74
CA ALA A 520 -5.24 1.00 -7.42
C ALA A 520 -6.70 1.28 -7.01
N GLY A 521 -6.93 1.67 -5.78
CA GLY A 521 -8.24 2.03 -5.24
C GLY A 521 -8.66 3.49 -5.47
N PHE A 522 -7.80 4.31 -6.09
CA PHE A 522 -8.09 5.74 -6.30
C PHE A 522 -9.46 6.00 -6.98
N PRO A 523 -9.87 5.27 -8.03
CA PRO A 523 -11.17 5.50 -8.65
C PRO A 523 -12.37 5.20 -7.72
N LEU A 524 -12.16 4.53 -6.60
CA LEU A 524 -13.21 4.25 -5.63
C LEU A 524 -13.48 5.44 -4.69
N ILE A 525 -12.48 6.29 -4.44
CA ILE A 525 -12.56 7.37 -3.44
C ILE A 525 -13.76 8.30 -3.69
N PRO A 526 -13.97 8.87 -4.89
CA PRO A 526 -15.12 9.74 -5.14
C PRO A 526 -16.45 8.97 -5.25
N VAL A 527 -16.41 7.67 -5.52
CA VAL A 527 -17.61 6.84 -5.71
C VAL A 527 -18.24 6.43 -4.38
N VAL A 528 -17.43 6.06 -3.38
CA VAL A 528 -17.96 5.58 -2.08
C VAL A 528 -18.88 6.57 -1.39
N PRO A 529 -18.57 7.88 -1.30
CA PRO A 529 -19.50 8.86 -0.77
C PRO A 529 -20.81 8.95 -1.56
N VAL A 530 -20.77 8.84 -2.90
CA VAL A 530 -21.99 8.84 -3.76
C VAL A 530 -22.85 7.62 -3.47
N LEU A 531 -22.25 6.44 -3.29
CA LEU A 531 -22.96 5.23 -2.89
C LEU A 531 -23.63 5.38 -1.52
N ALA A 532 -22.99 6.09 -0.59
CA ALA A 532 -23.55 6.38 0.74
C ALA A 532 -24.76 7.32 0.67
N GLY A 533 -24.72 8.35 -0.18
CA GLY A 533 -25.83 9.29 -0.39
C GLY A 533 -27.07 8.64 -1.00
N ASN A 534 -26.88 7.67 -1.88
CA ASN A 534 -27.96 6.94 -2.56
C ASN A 534 -28.86 6.15 -1.59
N LYS A 535 -28.34 5.75 -0.44
CA LYS A 535 -29.07 5.01 0.60
C LYS A 535 -30.11 5.88 1.28
N ASN A 536 -29.78 7.11 1.64
CA ASN A 536 -30.68 8.01 2.35
C ASN A 536 -31.94 8.32 1.54
N GLN A 537 -31.82 8.42 0.20
CA GLN A 537 -32.95 8.64 -0.69
C GLN A 537 -33.85 7.40 -0.88
N GLN A 538 -33.32 6.18 -0.77
CA GLN A 538 -34.15 4.96 -0.82
C GLN A 538 -34.96 4.74 0.46
N GLU A 539 -34.41 5.10 1.61
CA GLU A 539 -35.14 5.06 2.88
C GLU A 539 -36.26 6.12 2.92
N GLU A 540 -36.01 7.32 2.40
CA GLU A 540 -37.03 8.40 2.28
C GLU A 540 -38.19 7.99 1.36
N ASN A 541 -37.92 7.36 0.22
CA ASN A 541 -38.96 6.89 -0.70
C ASN A 541 -39.77 5.69 -0.15
N ASN A 542 -39.16 4.85 0.71
CA ASN A 542 -39.89 3.73 1.33
C ASN A 542 -40.72 4.15 2.54
N HIS A 543 -40.41 5.25 3.21
CA HIS A 543 -41.23 5.81 4.30
C HIS A 543 -42.33 6.74 3.80
N GLY A 544 -42.31 7.13 2.52
CA GLY A 544 -43.36 7.96 1.90
C GLY A 544 -44.51 7.16 1.27
N ILE A 545 -44.52 5.83 1.41
CA ILE A 545 -45.53 4.93 0.83
C ILE A 545 -46.38 4.22 1.93
N PHE A 546 -46.34 4.68 3.17
CA PHE A 546 -47.24 4.23 4.24
C PHE A 546 -48.06 5.37 4.80
#